data_2e690e6bcfd176d3b6b395eb219cb680
#
_entry.id   2e690e6bcfd176d3b6b395eb219cb680
#
_cell.length_a   1.000
_cell.length_b   1.000
_cell.length_c   1.000
_cell.angle_alpha   90.00
_cell.angle_beta   90.00
_cell.angle_gamma   90.00
#
_symmetry.space_group_name_H-M   'P 1'
#
loop_
_entity.id
_entity.type
_entity.pdbx_description
1 polymer ?
#
loop_
_entity_poly.entity_id
_entity_poly.type
_entity_poly.pdbx_seq_one_letter_code
_entity_poly.pdbx_strand_id
1 'polypeptide(L)'
;MSGEIVTAKTRARLLSAIPKSNRGNKVLLFDLHSEGIQYYFEHDLYPVHVYCKDIVIKAALEYGGDNFVMASTDAGRAKWVESLANDLGVNAAFILKRRLKGDHTEVSAINADVDGKTVIIYDDMIRSGGSIINAAKTYKNAGAGDIYVITTHGLFVNDGINKLKDSGLIKKLICTDSHVNTQYINDEFVEVRSLADLICEVL
;
A
#
# COMPACT_ATOMS: atom_id res chain seq x y z
N MET A 1 -25.04 3.58 -3.47
CA MET A 1 -26.38 3.43 -2.85
C MET A 1 -26.93 4.84 -2.57
N SER A 2 -28.23 5.07 -2.74
CA SER A 2 -28.80 6.39 -2.42
C SER A 2 -28.73 6.61 -0.91
N GLY A 3 -28.27 7.79 -0.45
CA GLY A 3 -28.14 8.14 0.95
C GLY A 3 -26.76 7.90 1.58
N GLU A 4 -25.78 7.37 0.85
CA GLU A 4 -24.41 7.27 1.36
C GLU A 4 -23.71 8.63 1.39
N ILE A 5 -23.08 8.93 2.51
CA ILE A 5 -22.26 10.14 2.69
C ILE A 5 -20.82 9.82 2.29
N VAL A 6 -20.26 10.63 1.38
CA VAL A 6 -18.83 10.55 1.04
C VAL A 6 -18.02 11.16 2.18
N THR A 7 -17.62 10.34 3.15
CA THR A 7 -16.93 10.79 4.38
C THR A 7 -15.60 11.49 4.07
N ALA A 8 -14.88 11.10 3.02
CA ALA A 8 -13.67 11.78 2.57
C ALA A 8 -13.94 13.25 2.20
N LYS A 9 -15.05 13.52 1.46
CA LYS A 9 -15.47 14.88 1.12
C LYS A 9 -15.83 15.69 2.36
N THR A 10 -16.55 15.09 3.31
CA THR A 10 -16.90 15.76 4.56
C THR A 10 -15.66 16.15 5.36
N ARG A 11 -14.66 15.25 5.47
CA ARG A 11 -13.39 15.54 6.14
C ARG A 11 -12.61 16.64 5.41
N ALA A 12 -12.52 16.59 4.09
CA ALA A 12 -11.86 17.62 3.31
C ALA A 12 -12.48 19.00 3.55
N ARG A 13 -13.82 19.09 3.58
CA ARG A 13 -14.53 20.35 3.89
C ARG A 13 -14.28 20.85 5.31
N LEU A 14 -14.27 19.97 6.30
CA LEU A 14 -13.96 20.35 7.69
C LEU A 14 -12.54 20.91 7.79
N LEU A 15 -11.56 20.29 7.13
CA LEU A 15 -10.18 20.80 7.06
C LEU A 15 -10.10 22.13 6.30
N SER A 16 -10.85 22.27 5.20
CA SER A 16 -10.90 23.50 4.41
C SER A 16 -11.53 24.69 5.15
N ALA A 17 -12.24 24.44 6.27
CA ALA A 17 -12.76 25.49 7.13
C ALA A 17 -11.69 26.09 8.07
N ILE A 18 -10.49 25.55 8.12
CA ILE A 18 -9.37 26.09 8.91
C ILE A 18 -9.01 27.49 8.37
N PRO A 19 -8.98 28.54 9.24
CA PRO A 19 -8.63 29.88 8.80
C PRO A 19 -7.27 29.93 8.12
N LYS A 20 -7.20 30.73 7.05
CA LYS A 20 -5.95 30.93 6.31
C LYS A 20 -4.86 31.52 7.19
N SER A 21 -3.69 30.91 7.18
CA SER A 21 -2.48 31.49 7.75
C SER A 21 -1.86 32.51 6.80
N ASN A 22 -0.97 33.39 7.31
CA ASN A 22 -0.26 34.38 6.47
C ASN A 22 0.62 33.74 5.38
N ARG A 23 0.97 32.47 5.52
CA ARG A 23 1.78 31.70 4.55
C ARG A 23 0.96 30.76 3.68
N GLY A 24 -0.36 30.80 3.80
CA GLY A 24 -1.28 29.80 3.24
C GLY A 24 -1.32 28.52 4.09
N ASN A 25 -2.25 27.66 3.78
CA ASN A 25 -2.39 26.35 4.43
C ASN A 25 -2.14 25.26 3.38
N LYS A 26 -1.32 24.26 3.74
CA LYS A 26 -1.11 23.06 2.93
C LYS A 26 -1.61 21.83 3.68
N VAL A 27 -2.14 20.84 2.97
CA VAL A 27 -2.36 19.50 3.47
C VAL A 27 -1.56 18.51 2.65
N LEU A 28 -0.69 17.73 3.30
CA LEU A 28 0.09 16.69 2.64
C LEU A 28 -0.70 15.39 2.69
N LEU A 29 -0.88 14.78 1.52
CA LEU A 29 -1.66 13.56 1.32
C LEU A 29 -0.75 12.48 0.77
N PHE A 30 -0.42 11.47 1.56
CA PHE A 30 0.51 10.42 1.17
C PHE A 30 -0.24 9.24 0.54
N ASP A 31 0.20 8.79 -0.64
CA ASP A 31 -0.27 7.61 -1.37
C ASP A 31 -1.78 7.36 -1.25
N LEU A 32 -2.57 8.33 -1.69
CA LEU A 32 -4.03 8.23 -1.62
C LEU A 32 -4.56 6.98 -2.30
N HIS A 33 -5.43 6.24 -1.62
CA HIS A 33 -6.17 5.12 -2.23
C HIS A 33 -6.98 5.56 -3.44
N SER A 34 -7.53 6.75 -3.39
CA SER A 34 -8.25 7.39 -4.49
C SER A 34 -7.70 8.80 -4.71
N GLU A 35 -7.03 9.01 -5.83
CA GLU A 35 -6.42 10.30 -6.19
C GLU A 35 -7.45 11.44 -6.28
N GLY A 36 -8.72 11.13 -6.54
CA GLY A 36 -9.80 12.11 -6.58
C GLY A 36 -10.07 12.82 -5.25
N ILE A 37 -9.57 12.29 -4.12
CA ILE A 37 -9.77 12.91 -2.79
C ILE A 37 -9.14 14.31 -2.74
N GLN A 38 -8.02 14.56 -3.40
CA GLN A 38 -7.38 15.86 -3.44
C GLN A 38 -8.30 16.98 -3.97
N TYR A 39 -9.24 16.65 -4.87
CA TYR A 39 -10.17 17.61 -5.44
C TYR A 39 -11.37 17.95 -4.53
N TYR A 40 -11.45 17.37 -3.34
CA TYR A 40 -12.48 17.69 -2.35
C TYR A 40 -12.10 18.86 -1.43
N PHE A 41 -10.84 19.27 -1.45
CA PHE A 41 -10.36 20.42 -0.67
C PHE A 41 -10.79 21.73 -1.36
N GLU A 42 -11.21 22.69 -0.57
CA GLU A 42 -11.80 23.95 -1.02
C GLU A 42 -11.07 25.15 -0.36
N HIS A 43 -11.31 26.34 -0.88
CA HIS A 43 -10.80 27.60 -0.38
C HIS A 43 -9.26 27.72 -0.34
N ASP A 44 -8.73 28.13 0.80
CA ASP A 44 -7.31 28.47 1.00
C ASP A 44 -6.47 27.28 1.50
N LEU A 45 -7.02 26.07 1.52
CA LEU A 45 -6.29 24.84 1.87
C LEU A 45 -5.81 24.15 0.60
N TYR A 46 -4.49 24.17 0.39
CA TYR A 46 -3.87 23.60 -0.82
C TYR A 46 -3.46 22.13 -0.59
N PRO A 47 -4.07 21.17 -1.27
CA PRO A 47 -3.68 19.77 -1.18
C PRO A 47 -2.41 19.50 -1.99
N VAL A 48 -1.47 18.79 -1.40
CA VAL A 48 -0.24 18.29 -2.03
C VAL A 48 -0.24 16.77 -1.92
N HIS A 49 -0.39 16.09 -3.05
CA HIS A 49 -0.26 14.63 -3.08
C HIS A 49 1.22 14.26 -3.15
N VAL A 50 1.68 13.52 -2.15
CA VAL A 50 3.06 13.06 -2.02
C VAL A 50 3.09 11.55 -2.24
N TYR A 51 3.84 11.12 -3.24
CA TYR A 51 4.03 9.70 -3.53
C TYR A 51 5.22 9.15 -2.75
N CYS A 52 5.02 8.04 -2.03
CA CYS A 52 6.08 7.36 -1.28
C CYS A 52 6.91 6.41 -2.16
N LYS A 53 6.91 6.64 -3.48
CA LYS A 53 7.50 5.78 -4.49
C LYS A 53 8.96 5.43 -4.22
N ASP A 54 9.78 6.42 -3.85
CA ASP A 54 11.21 6.23 -3.58
C ASP A 54 11.47 5.32 -2.39
N ILE A 55 10.62 5.40 -1.35
CA ILE A 55 10.71 4.51 -0.19
C ILE A 55 10.39 3.08 -0.61
N VAL A 56 9.35 2.90 -1.44
CA VAL A 56 8.93 1.59 -1.96
C VAL A 56 10.02 0.98 -2.84
N ILE A 57 10.59 1.77 -3.76
CA ILE A 57 11.67 1.33 -4.66
C ILE A 57 12.90 0.91 -3.85
N LYS A 58 13.36 1.73 -2.90
CA LYS A 58 14.51 1.42 -2.04
C LYS A 58 14.27 0.11 -1.26
N ALA A 59 13.07 -0.09 -0.70
CA ALA A 59 12.73 -1.31 0.00
C ALA A 59 12.68 -2.52 -0.95
N ALA A 60 12.12 -2.37 -2.14
CA ALA A 60 12.04 -3.45 -3.12
C ALA A 60 13.44 -3.92 -3.58
N LEU A 61 14.37 -2.99 -3.82
CA LEU A 61 15.75 -3.32 -4.18
C LEU A 61 16.51 -4.00 -3.04
N GLU A 62 16.28 -3.59 -1.81
CA GLU A 62 16.94 -4.16 -0.62
C GLU A 62 16.53 -5.61 -0.37
N TYR A 63 15.23 -5.92 -0.51
CA TYR A 63 14.70 -7.24 -0.18
C TYR A 63 14.46 -8.15 -1.40
N GLY A 64 14.40 -7.60 -2.61
CA GLY A 64 14.10 -8.34 -3.83
C GLY A 64 15.23 -9.25 -4.31
N GLY A 65 16.48 -8.86 -4.06
CA GLY A 65 17.64 -9.55 -4.61
C GLY A 65 17.73 -9.40 -6.14
N ASP A 66 18.40 -10.35 -6.80
CA ASP A 66 18.67 -10.27 -8.24
C ASP A 66 17.49 -10.76 -9.11
N ASN A 67 16.54 -11.49 -8.54
CA ASN A 67 15.44 -12.11 -9.29
C ASN A 67 14.12 -11.97 -8.53
N PHE A 68 13.45 -10.85 -8.71
CA PHE A 68 12.19 -10.59 -8.06
C PHE A 68 11.12 -10.02 -9.00
N VAL A 69 9.90 -10.03 -8.55
CA VAL A 69 8.75 -9.40 -9.21
C VAL A 69 8.03 -8.46 -8.24
N MET A 70 7.55 -7.34 -8.75
CA MET A 70 6.60 -6.49 -8.02
C MET A 70 5.21 -7.09 -8.15
N ALA A 71 4.47 -7.15 -7.05
CA ALA A 71 3.19 -7.83 -7.01
C ALA A 71 2.12 -7.00 -6.31
N SER A 72 0.85 -7.20 -6.68
CA SER A 72 -0.31 -6.61 -5.99
C SER A 72 -1.21 -7.67 -5.37
N THR A 73 -2.07 -7.26 -4.44
CA THR A 73 -3.09 -8.10 -3.83
C THR A 73 -4.26 -8.41 -4.77
N ASP A 74 -4.48 -7.55 -5.77
CA ASP A 74 -5.51 -7.69 -6.81
C ASP A 74 -5.26 -6.73 -7.98
N ALA A 75 -6.16 -6.74 -8.97
CA ALA A 75 -6.06 -5.89 -10.15
C ALA A 75 -6.32 -4.39 -9.87
N GLY A 76 -6.85 -4.03 -8.71
CA GLY A 76 -7.16 -2.64 -8.36
C GLY A 76 -5.92 -1.76 -8.26
N ARG A 77 -4.78 -2.34 -7.87
CA ARG A 77 -3.47 -1.67 -7.77
C ARG A 77 -2.52 -1.96 -8.94
N ALA A 78 -3.00 -2.67 -9.96
CA ALA A 78 -2.17 -3.11 -11.09
C ALA A 78 -1.36 -1.97 -11.72
N LYS A 79 -1.98 -0.83 -12.03
CA LYS A 79 -1.30 0.31 -12.67
C LYS A 79 -0.15 0.88 -11.81
N TRP A 80 -0.35 0.95 -10.50
CA TRP A 80 0.68 1.47 -9.60
C TRP A 80 1.85 0.50 -9.48
N VAL A 81 1.55 -0.79 -9.29
CA VAL A 81 2.57 -1.85 -9.23
C VAL A 81 3.31 -2.00 -10.55
N GLU A 82 2.62 -1.86 -11.69
CA GLU A 82 3.24 -1.83 -13.01
C GLU A 82 4.20 -0.63 -13.17
N SER A 83 3.82 0.56 -12.70
CA SER A 83 4.70 1.72 -12.68
C SER A 83 5.96 1.47 -11.84
N LEU A 84 5.83 0.89 -10.64
CA LEU A 84 6.97 0.52 -9.79
C LEU A 84 7.87 -0.53 -10.46
N ALA A 85 7.26 -1.54 -11.07
CA ALA A 85 7.99 -2.61 -11.79
C ALA A 85 8.78 -2.06 -12.98
N ASN A 86 8.18 -1.14 -13.74
CA ASN A 86 8.86 -0.48 -14.88
C ASN A 86 10.06 0.34 -14.41
N ASP A 87 9.96 1.10 -13.31
CA ASP A 87 11.08 1.87 -12.78
C ASP A 87 12.21 0.98 -12.25
N LEU A 88 11.86 -0.20 -11.74
CA LEU A 88 12.79 -1.21 -11.23
C LEU A 88 13.35 -2.12 -12.33
N GLY A 89 12.79 -2.08 -13.56
CA GLY A 89 13.17 -2.98 -14.64
C GLY A 89 12.79 -4.44 -14.40
N VAL A 90 11.74 -4.71 -13.59
CA VAL A 90 11.25 -6.05 -13.24
C VAL A 90 9.83 -6.29 -13.75
N ASN A 91 9.36 -7.55 -13.68
CA ASN A 91 8.00 -7.88 -14.06
C ASN A 91 6.99 -7.49 -12.95
N ALA A 92 5.77 -7.15 -13.36
CA ALA A 92 4.63 -6.93 -12.49
C ALA A 92 3.71 -8.16 -12.47
N ALA A 93 3.34 -8.63 -11.27
CA ALA A 93 2.44 -9.76 -11.06
C ALA A 93 1.12 -9.29 -10.42
N PHE A 94 0.00 -9.73 -11.00
CA PHE A 94 -1.35 -9.41 -10.51
C PHE A 94 -2.16 -10.66 -10.33
N ILE A 95 -3.00 -10.66 -9.29
CA ILE A 95 -3.98 -11.70 -9.04
C ILE A 95 -5.30 -11.29 -9.70
N LEU A 96 -5.72 -12.05 -10.69
CA LEU A 96 -7.02 -11.90 -11.35
C LEU A 96 -8.08 -12.66 -10.56
N LYS A 97 -8.95 -11.94 -9.86
CA LYS A 97 -10.07 -12.50 -9.11
C LYS A 97 -11.32 -12.55 -9.98
N ARG A 98 -11.88 -13.74 -10.23
CA ARG A 98 -13.18 -13.90 -10.86
C ARG A 98 -14.25 -14.09 -9.81
N ARG A 99 -15.26 -13.21 -9.78
CA ARG A 99 -16.45 -13.41 -8.96
C ARG A 99 -17.38 -14.37 -9.69
N LEU A 100 -17.57 -15.56 -9.14
CA LEU A 100 -18.68 -16.44 -9.51
C LEU A 100 -19.95 -15.99 -8.78
N LYS A 101 -21.14 -16.33 -9.32
CA LYS A 101 -22.42 -16.00 -8.68
C LYS A 101 -22.47 -16.55 -7.25
N GLY A 102 -22.62 -15.67 -6.26
CA GLY A 102 -22.57 -15.97 -4.83
C GLY A 102 -21.31 -15.37 -4.16
N ASP A 103 -21.19 -15.50 -2.84
CA ASP A 103 -20.10 -14.93 -2.03
C ASP A 103 -18.72 -15.61 -2.20
N HIS A 104 -18.58 -16.54 -3.16
CA HIS A 104 -17.32 -17.22 -3.43
C HIS A 104 -16.49 -16.48 -4.48
N THR A 105 -15.31 -16.01 -4.07
CA THR A 105 -14.31 -15.46 -4.98
C THR A 105 -13.29 -16.56 -5.29
N GLU A 106 -13.28 -17.07 -6.52
CA GLU A 106 -12.19 -17.92 -6.99
C GLU A 106 -11.05 -17.08 -7.56
N VAL A 107 -9.83 -17.41 -7.13
CA VAL A 107 -8.59 -16.90 -7.74
C VAL A 107 -8.43 -17.59 -9.07
N SER A 108 -8.44 -16.83 -10.16
CA SER A 108 -8.47 -17.45 -11.50
C SER A 108 -7.11 -17.58 -12.16
N ALA A 109 -6.18 -16.63 -11.96
CA ALA A 109 -4.85 -16.65 -12.57
C ALA A 109 -3.92 -15.59 -11.98
N ILE A 110 -2.60 -15.81 -12.13
CA ILE A 110 -1.56 -14.81 -12.01
C ILE A 110 -1.07 -14.50 -13.43
N ASN A 111 -0.91 -13.22 -13.77
CA ASN A 111 -0.54 -12.79 -15.12
C ASN A 111 0.96 -12.93 -15.45
N ALA A 112 1.81 -13.23 -14.47
CA ALA A 112 3.25 -13.32 -14.62
C ALA A 112 3.80 -14.59 -13.97
N ASP A 113 4.94 -15.03 -14.49
CA ASP A 113 5.71 -16.14 -13.90
C ASP A 113 6.38 -15.67 -12.61
N VAL A 114 6.09 -16.36 -11.51
CA VAL A 114 6.64 -16.12 -10.16
C VAL A 114 7.42 -17.30 -9.60
N ASP A 115 7.54 -18.40 -10.37
CA ASP A 115 8.18 -19.64 -9.91
C ASP A 115 9.66 -19.40 -9.58
N GLY A 116 10.04 -19.77 -8.36
CA GLY A 116 11.39 -19.58 -7.81
C GLY A 116 11.82 -18.14 -7.56
N LYS A 117 10.97 -17.13 -7.85
CA LYS A 117 11.31 -15.72 -7.69
C LYS A 117 10.92 -15.16 -6.32
N THR A 118 11.65 -14.17 -5.86
CA THR A 118 11.20 -13.32 -4.75
C THR A 118 9.99 -12.48 -5.20
N VAL A 119 8.94 -12.45 -4.38
CA VAL A 119 7.74 -11.65 -4.66
C VAL A 119 7.65 -10.51 -3.65
N ILE A 120 7.65 -9.28 -4.16
CA ILE A 120 7.45 -8.06 -3.38
C ILE A 120 6.00 -7.61 -3.54
N ILE A 121 5.15 -7.89 -2.56
CA ILE A 121 3.75 -7.46 -2.59
C ILE A 121 3.68 -6.02 -2.09
N TYR A 122 3.14 -5.11 -2.91
CA TYR A 122 2.83 -3.74 -2.51
C TYR A 122 1.33 -3.52 -2.37
N ASP A 123 0.93 -2.86 -1.28
CA ASP A 123 -0.42 -2.30 -1.10
C ASP A 123 -0.31 -0.92 -0.44
N ASP A 124 -1.20 0.02 -0.73
CA ASP A 124 -1.17 1.36 -0.13
C ASP A 124 -1.43 1.31 1.36
N MET A 125 -2.29 0.40 1.80
CA MET A 125 -2.64 0.31 3.22
C MET A 125 -2.93 -1.13 3.66
N ILE A 126 -2.44 -1.48 4.84
CA ILE A 126 -2.78 -2.75 5.50
C ILE A 126 -3.62 -2.46 6.73
N ARG A 127 -4.86 -2.96 6.73
CA ARG A 127 -5.74 -2.92 7.90
C ARG A 127 -5.57 -4.17 8.76
N SER A 128 -6.21 -5.27 8.40
CA SER A 128 -6.18 -6.54 9.16
C SER A 128 -5.25 -7.60 8.56
N GLY A 129 -4.67 -7.34 7.39
CA GLY A 129 -3.74 -8.24 6.72
C GLY A 129 -4.38 -9.36 5.89
N GLY A 130 -5.71 -9.55 5.93
CA GLY A 130 -6.37 -10.67 5.25
C GLY A 130 -6.13 -10.72 3.74
N SER A 131 -6.19 -9.58 3.04
CA SER A 131 -5.92 -9.50 1.60
C SER A 131 -4.49 -9.90 1.27
N ILE A 132 -3.52 -9.45 2.08
CA ILE A 132 -2.10 -9.77 1.94
C ILE A 132 -1.87 -11.28 2.13
N ILE A 133 -2.44 -11.88 3.18
CA ILE A 133 -2.29 -13.33 3.44
C ILE A 133 -2.84 -14.15 2.28
N ASN A 134 -4.01 -13.77 1.76
CA ASN A 134 -4.62 -14.46 0.62
C ASN A 134 -3.76 -14.32 -0.65
N ALA A 135 -3.20 -13.13 -0.90
CA ALA A 135 -2.28 -12.91 -2.01
C ALA A 135 -1.00 -13.73 -1.85
N ALA A 136 -0.38 -13.71 -0.66
CA ALA A 136 0.82 -14.47 -0.36
C ALA A 136 0.60 -15.98 -0.56
N LYS A 137 -0.54 -16.53 -0.11
CA LYS A 137 -0.91 -17.93 -0.39
C LYS A 137 -0.99 -18.22 -1.88
N THR A 138 -1.60 -17.32 -2.65
CA THR A 138 -1.75 -17.48 -4.09
C THR A 138 -0.40 -17.49 -4.79
N TYR A 139 0.49 -16.57 -4.44
CA TYR A 139 1.85 -16.54 -5.01
C TYR A 139 2.68 -17.75 -4.59
N LYS A 140 2.59 -18.19 -3.32
CA LYS A 140 3.26 -19.43 -2.86
C LYS A 140 2.78 -20.65 -3.61
N ASN A 141 1.49 -20.80 -3.85
CA ASN A 141 0.91 -21.90 -4.61
C ASN A 141 1.37 -21.90 -6.09
N ALA A 142 1.76 -20.74 -6.61
CA ALA A 142 2.34 -20.59 -7.94
C ALA A 142 3.88 -20.74 -7.98
N GLY A 143 4.50 -21.24 -6.90
CA GLY A 143 5.93 -21.52 -6.84
C GLY A 143 6.80 -20.36 -6.37
N ALA A 144 6.22 -19.24 -5.90
CA ALA A 144 7.02 -18.11 -5.42
C ALA A 144 8.01 -18.52 -4.33
N GLY A 145 9.22 -18.01 -4.43
CA GLY A 145 10.27 -18.09 -3.42
C GLY A 145 9.91 -17.28 -2.16
N ASP A 146 10.78 -16.40 -1.72
CA ASP A 146 10.51 -15.55 -0.56
C ASP A 146 9.47 -14.46 -0.90
N ILE A 147 8.64 -14.13 0.08
CA ILE A 147 7.63 -13.07 -0.06
C ILE A 147 7.92 -11.98 0.97
N TYR A 148 8.03 -10.76 0.48
CA TYR A 148 8.12 -9.53 1.26
C TYR A 148 6.89 -8.67 0.98
N VAL A 149 6.51 -7.87 1.97
CA VAL A 149 5.34 -6.98 1.84
C VAL A 149 5.77 -5.56 2.13
N ILE A 150 5.40 -4.64 1.26
CA ILE A 150 5.63 -3.21 1.43
C ILE A 150 4.28 -2.51 1.45
N THR A 151 4.06 -1.63 2.42
CA THR A 151 2.85 -0.81 2.50
C THR A 151 3.20 0.60 2.94
N THR A 152 2.51 1.60 2.39
CA THR A 152 2.67 2.96 2.88
C THR A 152 2.00 3.12 4.23
N HIS A 153 0.73 2.71 4.38
CA HIS A 153 -0.05 2.94 5.60
C HIS A 153 -0.25 1.64 6.40
N GLY A 154 0.52 1.49 7.47
CA GLY A 154 0.38 0.38 8.41
C GLY A 154 -0.66 0.66 9.51
N LEU A 155 -1.95 0.38 9.26
CA LEU A 155 -3.00 0.56 10.28
C LEU A 155 -3.02 -0.57 11.31
N PHE A 156 -2.75 -1.79 10.86
CA PHE A 156 -2.61 -3.02 11.66
C PHE A 156 -3.67 -3.23 12.74
N VAL A 157 -4.94 -3.02 12.36
CA VAL A 157 -6.07 -3.25 13.27
C VAL A 157 -6.32 -4.74 13.49
N ASN A 158 -6.99 -5.09 14.61
CA ASN A 158 -7.42 -6.45 14.91
C ASN A 158 -6.29 -7.49 14.85
N ASP A 159 -5.16 -7.15 15.46
CA ASP A 159 -4.00 -8.03 15.54
C ASP A 159 -3.37 -8.36 14.16
N GLY A 160 -3.40 -7.39 13.26
CA GLY A 160 -2.98 -7.58 11.87
C GLY A 160 -1.53 -8.02 11.70
N ILE A 161 -0.60 -7.51 12.53
CA ILE A 161 0.82 -7.88 12.47
C ILE A 161 1.01 -9.36 12.82
N ASN A 162 0.45 -9.81 13.95
CA ASN A 162 0.60 -11.21 14.38
C ASN A 162 -0.03 -12.16 13.36
N LYS A 163 -1.20 -11.81 12.79
CA LYS A 163 -1.81 -12.63 11.72
C LYS A 163 -0.91 -12.77 10.50
N LEU A 164 -0.25 -11.69 10.07
CA LEU A 164 0.69 -11.72 8.95
C LEU A 164 1.91 -12.59 9.28
N LYS A 165 2.49 -12.41 10.46
CA LYS A 165 3.64 -13.15 10.97
C LYS A 165 3.33 -14.65 11.13
N ASP A 166 2.23 -14.98 11.79
CA ASP A 166 1.80 -16.36 12.08
C ASP A 166 1.37 -17.12 10.82
N SER A 167 1.08 -16.42 9.73
CA SER A 167 0.83 -17.06 8.45
C SER A 167 2.01 -17.88 7.95
N GLY A 168 3.24 -17.56 8.37
CA GLY A 168 4.49 -18.19 7.94
C GLY A 168 4.82 -17.99 6.45
N LEU A 169 4.06 -17.15 5.73
CA LEU A 169 4.19 -16.95 4.29
C LEU A 169 5.09 -15.78 3.93
N ILE A 170 5.23 -14.81 4.84
CA ILE A 170 5.87 -13.53 4.63
C ILE A 170 7.16 -13.48 5.44
N LYS A 171 8.26 -13.12 4.81
CA LYS A 171 9.57 -13.00 5.45
C LYS A 171 9.70 -11.72 6.29
N LYS A 172 9.24 -10.60 5.73
CA LYS A 172 9.29 -9.30 6.37
C LYS A 172 8.20 -8.39 5.83
N LEU A 173 7.73 -7.51 6.69
CA LEU A 173 6.77 -6.45 6.39
C LEU A 173 7.48 -5.10 6.55
N ILE A 174 7.41 -4.27 5.52
CA ILE A 174 7.96 -2.92 5.51
C ILE A 174 6.79 -1.94 5.43
N CYS A 175 6.76 -0.94 6.30
CA CYS A 175 5.75 0.13 6.27
C CYS A 175 6.41 1.49 6.54
N THR A 176 5.62 2.57 6.42
CA THR A 176 6.09 3.90 6.82
C THR A 176 5.52 4.30 8.18
N ASP A 177 6.07 5.38 8.76
CA ASP A 177 5.58 6.01 9.99
C ASP A 177 4.35 6.93 9.77
N SER A 178 3.65 6.77 8.65
CA SER A 178 2.46 7.56 8.29
C SER A 178 1.26 7.40 9.23
N HIS A 179 1.21 6.33 10.03
CA HIS A 179 0.11 6.04 10.94
C HIS A 179 0.60 5.86 12.37
N VAL A 180 -0.14 6.39 13.35
CA VAL A 180 0.22 6.37 14.76
C VAL A 180 0.50 4.97 15.31
N ASN A 181 -0.16 3.95 14.81
CA ASN A 181 0.05 2.56 15.27
C ASN A 181 1.47 2.04 15.00
N THR A 182 2.19 2.63 14.03
CA THR A 182 3.55 2.20 13.71
C THR A 182 4.60 2.67 14.70
N GLN A 183 4.29 3.70 15.52
CA GLN A 183 5.24 4.27 16.49
C GLN A 183 5.63 3.30 17.62
N TYR A 184 4.80 2.32 17.90
CA TYR A 184 4.97 1.37 19.01
C TYR A 184 5.37 -0.03 18.54
N ILE A 185 5.66 -0.20 17.25
CA ILE A 185 6.08 -1.50 16.71
C ILE A 185 7.51 -1.75 17.13
N ASN A 186 7.70 -2.82 17.91
CA ASN A 186 9.01 -3.34 18.29
C ASN A 186 9.03 -4.84 17.96
N ASP A 187 9.07 -5.18 16.68
CA ASP A 187 9.06 -6.57 16.19
C ASP A 187 10.00 -6.67 14.99
N GLU A 188 10.93 -7.62 15.02
CA GLU A 188 11.88 -7.83 13.92
C GLU A 188 11.22 -8.18 12.58
N PHE A 189 9.98 -8.68 12.62
CA PHE A 189 9.19 -8.94 11.42
C PHE A 189 8.78 -7.66 10.67
N VAL A 190 8.69 -6.53 11.38
CA VAL A 190 8.21 -5.25 10.81
C VAL A 190 9.34 -4.22 10.79
N GLU A 191 9.57 -3.63 9.64
CA GLU A 191 10.45 -2.47 9.48
C GLU A 191 9.63 -1.22 9.23
N VAL A 192 9.87 -0.16 10.00
CA VAL A 192 9.20 1.12 9.85
C VAL A 192 10.17 2.14 9.26
N ARG A 193 9.84 2.71 8.10
CA ARG A 193 10.61 3.76 7.41
C ARG A 193 9.98 5.13 7.60
N SER A 194 10.82 6.13 7.85
CA SER A 194 10.34 7.49 8.10
C SER A 194 9.94 8.20 6.80
N LEU A 195 8.88 9.01 6.88
CA LEU A 195 8.45 9.97 5.85
C LEU A 195 9.13 11.34 6.00
N ALA A 196 9.98 11.54 7.01
CA ALA A 196 10.54 12.85 7.35
C ALA A 196 11.22 13.53 6.16
N ASP A 197 12.04 12.80 5.40
CA ASP A 197 12.77 13.36 4.25
C ASP A 197 11.78 13.82 3.16
N LEU A 198 10.77 13.01 2.84
CA LEU A 198 9.73 13.39 1.87
C LEU A 198 8.92 14.62 2.33
N ILE A 199 8.67 14.74 3.63
CA ILE A 199 7.99 15.91 4.20
C ILE A 199 8.86 17.15 4.03
N CYS A 200 10.17 17.05 4.30
CA CYS A 200 11.10 18.17 4.17
C CYS A 200 11.24 18.64 2.71
N GLU A 201 11.12 17.76 1.74
CA GLU A 201 11.22 18.13 0.32
C GLU A 201 10.01 18.94 -0.19
N VAL A 202 8.84 18.84 0.45
CA VAL A 202 7.60 19.50 0.01
C VAL A 202 7.20 20.71 0.88
N LEU A 203 7.86 20.95 1.99
CA LEU A 203 7.65 22.11 2.85
C LEU A 203 8.47 23.32 2.42
#